data_ff934450311ea4eff2393d9be671e5ba
#
_entry.id   ff934450311ea4eff2393d9be671e5ba
#
_cell.length_a   1.000
_cell.length_b   1.000
_cell.length_c   1.000
_cell.angle_alpha   90.00
_cell.angle_beta   90.00
_cell.angle_gamma   90.00
#
_symmetry.space_group_name_H-M   'P 1'
#
loop_
_entity.id
_entity.type
_entity.pdbx_description
1 polymer ?
#
loop_
_entity_poly.entity_id
_entity_poly.type
_entity_poly.pdbx_seq_one_letter_code
_entity_poly.pdbx_strand_id
1 'polypeptide(L)'
;DCVLLDEKGAPLTVGREELQPLIPLFFGEISREGQADSGYILKRINGEQTVCLYCRLDTSRWHYLKITPLKACVPKLLELKNALIVCIVIGFALLAICSLGVLLFLYFPVYQVRAALRNIGMENKGELAGQVSQLAQQSEAHRKASALQSLLEGQDPGLLPELPAPYTLVLMETGHALPALKQTYTDVSVLTYHQDGCEVVLFFGEERETVLAICREWADQSSIYCFCGSERTTFPQVAACYQVLCEMRRQKFWAADRHCWQEEDFTPRRHHSSFTEQMSAELASALRGSDLEQIQRLWQQIQDSIREDRFQDQLFVFQRIVSLMEKQLPALKPLVSDNFWATLKDIQTLDAIFSDAFRKIVQNNRELHRQHIDQLASQVVRQIEQSYADSD
;
A
#
# COMPACT_ATOMS: atom_id res chain seq x y z
N ASP A 1 -35.10 13.13 25.91
CA ASP A 1 -35.47 14.40 26.53
C ASP A 1 -34.36 14.86 27.48
N CYS A 2 -34.11 16.17 27.53
CA CYS A 2 -32.98 16.76 28.26
C CYS A 2 -33.51 17.67 29.37
N VAL A 3 -32.87 17.63 30.52
CA VAL A 3 -33.21 18.46 31.68
C VAL A 3 -31.91 19.07 32.24
N LEU A 4 -31.95 20.34 32.58
CA LEU A 4 -30.85 21.01 33.27
C LEU A 4 -31.26 21.17 34.72
N LEU A 5 -30.37 20.77 35.64
CA LEU A 5 -30.59 20.84 37.09
C LEU A 5 -29.58 21.81 37.73
N ASP A 6 -29.98 22.45 38.80
CA ASP A 6 -29.08 23.22 39.67
C ASP A 6 -28.22 22.30 40.55
N GLU A 7 -27.36 22.88 41.38
CA GLU A 7 -26.51 22.15 42.33
C GLU A 7 -27.29 21.28 43.32
N LYS A 8 -28.56 21.60 43.59
CA LYS A 8 -29.42 20.88 44.52
C LYS A 8 -30.32 19.86 43.85
N GLY A 9 -30.24 19.72 42.52
CA GLY A 9 -31.06 18.83 41.73
C GLY A 9 -32.43 19.39 41.36
N ALA A 10 -32.66 20.69 41.57
CA ALA A 10 -33.90 21.31 41.12
C ALA A 10 -33.85 21.59 39.59
N PRO A 11 -34.92 21.31 38.85
CA PRO A 11 -34.94 21.50 37.40
C PRO A 11 -34.98 23.00 37.06
N LEU A 12 -33.97 23.42 36.28
CA LEU A 12 -33.87 24.79 35.72
C LEU A 12 -34.61 24.92 34.39
N THR A 13 -34.82 23.82 33.69
CA THR A 13 -35.59 23.78 32.43
C THR A 13 -36.84 22.93 32.62
N VAL A 14 -37.94 23.39 32.05
CA VAL A 14 -39.23 22.67 32.07
C VAL A 14 -39.08 21.52 31.07
N GLY A 15 -38.74 20.30 31.58
CA GLY A 15 -38.85 19.08 30.81
C GLY A 15 -40.32 18.66 30.65
N ARG A 16 -40.56 17.60 29.89
CA ARG A 16 -41.91 16.97 29.82
C ARG A 16 -42.34 16.59 31.26
N GLU A 17 -43.59 16.84 31.59
CA GLU A 17 -44.19 16.54 32.92
C GLU A 17 -43.94 15.06 33.34
N GLU A 18 -43.87 14.14 32.40
CA GLU A 18 -43.62 12.71 32.60
C GLU A 18 -42.20 12.41 33.16
N LEU A 19 -41.26 13.33 33.00
CA LEU A 19 -39.86 13.16 33.46
C LEU A 19 -39.64 13.73 34.88
N GLN A 20 -40.48 14.62 35.36
CA GLN A 20 -40.33 15.25 36.69
C GLN A 20 -40.19 14.24 37.84
N PRO A 21 -41.00 13.15 37.91
CA PRO A 21 -40.84 12.15 38.96
C PRO A 21 -39.57 11.30 38.85
N LEU A 22 -38.90 11.31 37.69
CA LEU A 22 -37.72 10.50 37.45
C LEU A 22 -36.42 11.24 37.83
N ILE A 23 -36.44 12.56 37.85
CA ILE A 23 -35.27 13.42 38.14
C ILE A 23 -34.68 13.10 39.51
N PRO A 24 -35.45 13.05 40.61
CA PRO A 24 -34.90 12.75 41.94
C PRO A 24 -34.27 11.35 42.04
N LEU A 25 -34.80 10.36 41.28
CA LEU A 25 -34.33 9.00 41.25
C LEU A 25 -32.92 8.90 40.64
N PHE A 26 -32.65 9.67 39.57
CA PHE A 26 -31.34 9.66 38.90
C PHE A 26 -30.36 10.60 39.61
N PHE A 27 -30.80 11.76 40.05
CA PHE A 27 -29.93 12.70 40.75
C PHE A 27 -29.42 12.17 42.08
N GLY A 28 -30.25 11.42 42.81
CA GLY A 28 -29.84 10.74 44.03
C GLY A 28 -28.75 9.67 43.80
N GLU A 29 -28.71 9.02 42.67
CA GLU A 29 -27.64 8.07 42.30
C GLU A 29 -26.39 8.80 41.84
N ILE A 30 -26.49 9.82 40.99
CA ILE A 30 -25.35 10.66 40.57
C ILE A 30 -24.63 11.24 41.79
N SER A 31 -25.38 11.67 42.81
CA SER A 31 -24.82 12.21 44.06
C SER A 31 -24.15 11.15 44.93
N ARG A 32 -24.54 9.88 44.81
CA ARG A 32 -23.97 8.73 45.55
C ARG A 32 -22.70 8.16 44.90
N GLU A 33 -22.64 8.14 43.55
CA GLU A 33 -21.48 7.64 42.80
C GLU A 33 -20.27 8.58 42.83
N GLY A 34 -20.45 9.77 43.47
CA GLY A 34 -19.42 10.74 43.84
C GLY A 34 -18.21 10.82 42.92
N GLN A 35 -18.18 11.85 42.05
CA GLN A 35 -16.98 12.42 41.41
C GLN A 35 -16.74 12.18 39.90
N ALA A 36 -17.55 11.46 39.18
CA ALA A 36 -17.38 11.52 37.72
C ALA A 36 -18.15 12.73 37.17
N ASP A 37 -17.45 13.64 36.47
CA ASP A 37 -18.05 14.82 35.84
C ASP A 37 -19.02 14.46 34.71
N SER A 38 -19.01 13.23 34.23
CA SER A 38 -19.96 12.70 33.24
C SER A 38 -20.04 11.17 33.32
N GLY A 39 -21.22 10.64 32.98
CA GLY A 39 -21.44 9.20 33.01
C GLY A 39 -22.83 8.81 32.51
N TYR A 40 -23.18 7.54 32.73
CA TYR A 40 -24.49 7.02 32.43
C TYR A 40 -25.01 6.10 33.52
N ILE A 41 -26.30 6.13 33.75
CA ILE A 41 -27.00 5.26 34.70
C ILE A 41 -28.06 4.47 33.93
N LEU A 42 -28.09 3.17 34.12
CA LEU A 42 -29.09 2.27 33.58
C LEU A 42 -30.08 1.88 34.68
N LYS A 43 -31.35 2.21 34.49
CA LYS A 43 -32.40 1.88 35.48
C LYS A 43 -33.65 1.32 34.80
N ARG A 44 -34.32 0.40 35.48
CA ARG A 44 -35.58 -0.14 34.99
C ARG A 44 -36.72 0.68 35.61
N ILE A 45 -37.45 1.40 34.75
CA ILE A 45 -38.57 2.27 35.14
C ILE A 45 -39.84 1.76 34.46
N ASN A 46 -40.89 1.49 35.21
CA ASN A 46 -42.15 0.94 34.71
C ASN A 46 -41.98 -0.30 33.81
N GLY A 47 -40.97 -1.14 34.11
CA GLY A 47 -40.71 -2.37 33.33
C GLY A 47 -39.77 -2.14 32.12
N GLU A 48 -39.48 -0.90 31.74
CA GLU A 48 -38.59 -0.54 30.63
C GLU A 48 -37.21 -0.11 31.11
N GLN A 49 -36.17 -0.56 30.43
CA GLN A 49 -34.81 -0.07 30.71
C GLN A 49 -34.66 1.34 30.14
N THR A 50 -34.22 2.26 31.00
CA THR A 50 -34.02 3.67 30.70
C THR A 50 -32.57 4.02 30.97
N VAL A 51 -31.95 4.73 30.03
CA VAL A 51 -30.58 5.26 30.13
C VAL A 51 -30.69 6.74 30.50
N CYS A 52 -30.01 7.14 31.54
CA CYS A 52 -29.77 8.53 31.89
C CYS A 52 -28.30 8.83 31.66
N LEU A 53 -28.02 9.69 30.68
CA LEU A 53 -26.70 10.29 30.48
C LEU A 53 -26.63 11.56 31.32
N TYR A 54 -25.57 11.73 32.09
CA TYR A 54 -25.36 12.94 32.87
C TYR A 54 -24.01 13.55 32.59
N CYS A 55 -23.94 14.87 32.68
CA CYS A 55 -22.71 15.64 32.60
C CYS A 55 -22.81 16.86 33.52
N ARG A 56 -21.75 17.12 34.29
CA ARG A 56 -21.60 18.33 35.11
C ARG A 56 -20.97 19.44 34.27
N LEU A 57 -21.54 20.62 34.34
CA LEU A 57 -21.02 21.77 33.62
C LEU A 57 -20.05 22.55 34.53
N ASP A 58 -18.78 22.59 34.15
CA ASP A 58 -17.67 23.12 34.98
C ASP A 58 -17.85 24.59 35.41
N THR A 59 -18.50 25.39 34.56
CA THR A 59 -18.65 26.84 34.79
C THR A 59 -19.76 27.21 35.74
N SER A 60 -20.79 26.34 35.91
CA SER A 60 -22.02 26.70 36.64
C SER A 60 -22.37 25.72 37.77
N ARG A 61 -21.62 24.63 37.89
CA ARG A 61 -21.93 23.47 38.74
C ARG A 61 -23.32 22.85 38.50
N TRP A 62 -23.91 23.13 37.33
CA TRP A 62 -25.19 22.56 36.92
C TRP A 62 -24.99 21.16 36.37
N HIS A 63 -26.06 20.35 36.45
CA HIS A 63 -26.07 19.00 35.90
C HIS A 63 -26.98 18.94 34.69
N TYR A 64 -26.44 18.46 33.58
CA TYR A 64 -27.22 18.16 32.40
C TYR A 64 -27.59 16.68 32.42
N LEU A 65 -28.88 16.36 32.35
CA LEU A 65 -29.41 15.02 32.27
C LEU A 65 -30.14 14.80 30.95
N LYS A 66 -29.83 13.69 30.29
CA LYS A 66 -30.56 13.22 29.12
C LYS A 66 -31.14 11.84 29.42
N ILE A 67 -32.45 11.79 29.63
CA ILE A 67 -33.18 10.55 29.96
C ILE A 67 -33.81 10.01 28.66
N THR A 68 -33.47 8.78 28.29
CA THR A 68 -33.94 8.17 27.04
C THR A 68 -34.25 6.70 27.31
N PRO A 69 -35.47 6.21 26.93
CA PRO A 69 -35.75 4.77 26.98
C PRO A 69 -34.75 4.01 26.12
N LEU A 70 -34.22 2.91 26.62
CA LEU A 70 -33.25 2.09 25.88
C LEU A 70 -33.81 1.61 24.53
N LYS A 71 -35.12 1.35 24.47
CA LYS A 71 -35.82 1.01 23.23
C LYS A 71 -35.71 2.09 22.14
N ALA A 72 -35.61 3.36 22.52
CA ALA A 72 -35.45 4.44 21.57
C ALA A 72 -34.01 4.55 21.01
N CYS A 73 -33.04 4.00 21.73
CA CYS A 73 -31.64 3.90 21.29
C CYS A 73 -31.37 2.61 20.48
N VAL A 74 -32.20 1.60 20.65
CA VAL A 74 -32.03 0.25 20.10
C VAL A 74 -32.34 0.10 18.61
N PRO A 75 -33.22 0.90 17.94
CA PRO A 75 -33.49 0.67 16.51
C PRO A 75 -32.22 0.67 15.66
N LYS A 76 -31.33 1.63 15.86
CA LYS A 76 -30.04 1.68 15.14
C LYS A 76 -29.11 0.51 15.46
N LEU A 77 -29.14 0.03 16.71
CA LEU A 77 -28.38 -1.15 17.13
C LEU A 77 -28.94 -2.44 16.55
N LEU A 78 -30.26 -2.53 16.41
CA LEU A 78 -30.92 -3.68 15.80
C LEU A 78 -30.68 -3.74 14.29
N GLU A 79 -30.72 -2.58 13.61
CA GLU A 79 -30.33 -2.46 12.20
C GLU A 79 -28.87 -2.85 11.98
N LEU A 80 -27.94 -2.39 12.85
CA LEU A 80 -26.53 -2.76 12.79
C LEU A 80 -26.33 -4.25 13.03
N LYS A 81 -27.05 -4.84 14.00
CA LYS A 81 -27.01 -6.28 14.27
C LYS A 81 -27.52 -7.09 13.06
N ASN A 82 -28.63 -6.67 12.46
CA ASN A 82 -29.19 -7.34 11.28
C ASN A 82 -28.24 -7.22 10.08
N ALA A 83 -27.66 -6.04 9.85
CA ALA A 83 -26.64 -5.83 8.81
C ALA A 83 -25.42 -6.74 9.05
N LEU A 84 -24.94 -6.85 10.27
CA LEU A 84 -23.81 -7.71 10.63
C LEU A 84 -24.13 -9.20 10.39
N ILE A 85 -25.34 -9.66 10.75
CA ILE A 85 -25.78 -11.04 10.48
C ILE A 85 -25.81 -11.30 8.97
N VAL A 86 -26.35 -10.36 8.17
CA VAL A 86 -26.38 -10.48 6.72
C VAL A 86 -24.97 -10.56 6.14
N CYS A 87 -24.04 -9.71 6.59
CA CYS A 87 -22.65 -9.74 6.17
C CYS A 87 -21.98 -11.09 6.50
N ILE A 88 -22.23 -11.64 7.69
CA ILE A 88 -21.70 -12.94 8.09
C ILE A 88 -22.24 -14.06 7.20
N VAL A 89 -23.55 -14.06 6.93
CA VAL A 89 -24.19 -15.07 6.07
C VAL A 89 -23.63 -15.00 4.64
N ILE A 90 -23.49 -13.78 4.09
CA ILE A 90 -22.89 -13.58 2.77
C ILE A 90 -21.43 -14.04 2.76
N GLY A 91 -20.66 -13.72 3.81
CA GLY A 91 -19.26 -14.16 3.95
C GLY A 91 -19.15 -15.69 3.95
N PHE A 92 -19.99 -16.39 4.71
CA PHE A 92 -20.02 -17.86 4.72
C PHE A 92 -20.46 -18.45 3.37
N ALA A 93 -21.44 -17.84 2.70
CA ALA A 93 -21.87 -18.29 1.38
C ALA A 93 -20.74 -18.14 0.33
N LEU A 94 -20.03 -17.00 0.33
CA LEU A 94 -18.87 -16.80 -0.54
C LEU A 94 -17.74 -17.80 -0.25
N LEU A 95 -17.46 -18.04 1.01
CA LEU A 95 -16.44 -19.01 1.43
C LEU A 95 -16.80 -20.44 1.00
N ALA A 96 -18.08 -20.82 1.09
CA ALA A 96 -18.58 -22.10 0.61
C ALA A 96 -18.47 -22.22 -0.92
N ILE A 97 -18.80 -21.17 -1.67
CA ILE A 97 -18.67 -21.13 -3.13
C ILE A 97 -17.19 -21.25 -3.54
N CYS A 98 -16.30 -20.48 -2.88
CA CYS A 98 -14.86 -20.56 -3.13
C CYS A 98 -14.29 -21.97 -2.82
N SER A 99 -14.70 -22.56 -1.68
CA SER A 99 -14.25 -23.93 -1.33
C SER A 99 -14.74 -24.96 -2.31
N LEU A 100 -15.99 -24.84 -2.76
CA LEU A 100 -16.56 -25.72 -3.81
C LEU A 100 -15.82 -25.52 -5.14
N GLY A 101 -15.51 -24.27 -5.51
CA GLY A 101 -14.71 -23.94 -6.69
C GLY A 101 -13.32 -24.58 -6.66
N VAL A 102 -12.63 -24.47 -5.53
CA VAL A 102 -11.31 -25.13 -5.33
C VAL A 102 -11.44 -26.65 -5.41
N LEU A 103 -12.47 -27.21 -4.79
CA LEU A 103 -12.70 -28.65 -4.79
C LEU A 103 -13.02 -29.17 -6.20
N LEU A 104 -13.82 -28.45 -6.96
CA LEU A 104 -14.10 -28.75 -8.37
C LEU A 104 -12.84 -28.61 -9.23
N PHE A 105 -12.03 -27.57 -9.00
CA PHE A 105 -10.78 -27.32 -9.72
C PHE A 105 -9.75 -28.44 -9.46
N LEU A 106 -9.67 -28.93 -8.22
CA LEU A 106 -8.79 -30.05 -7.86
C LEU A 106 -9.34 -31.42 -8.31
N TYR A 107 -10.66 -31.60 -8.25
CA TYR A 107 -11.29 -32.88 -8.62
C TYR A 107 -11.46 -33.05 -10.12
N PHE A 108 -11.69 -31.95 -10.87
CA PHE A 108 -11.93 -32.02 -12.31
C PHE A 108 -10.80 -32.66 -13.11
N PRO A 109 -9.51 -32.31 -12.89
CA PRO A 109 -8.42 -33.00 -13.58
C PRO A 109 -8.28 -34.47 -13.16
N VAL A 110 -8.49 -34.79 -11.88
CA VAL A 110 -8.47 -36.18 -11.40
C VAL A 110 -9.61 -36.98 -12.01
N TYR A 111 -10.79 -36.40 -12.16
CA TYR A 111 -11.93 -37.04 -12.79
C TYR A 111 -11.70 -37.22 -14.30
N GLN A 112 -11.13 -36.24 -14.99
CA GLN A 112 -10.74 -36.36 -16.40
C GLN A 112 -9.69 -37.44 -16.62
N VAL A 113 -8.68 -37.52 -15.77
CA VAL A 113 -7.68 -38.60 -15.80
C VAL A 113 -8.32 -39.95 -15.55
N ARG A 114 -9.26 -40.04 -14.61
CA ARG A 114 -9.98 -41.29 -14.31
C ARG A 114 -10.96 -41.67 -15.42
N ALA A 115 -11.62 -40.71 -16.06
CA ALA A 115 -12.49 -40.91 -17.21
C ALA A 115 -11.68 -41.28 -18.45
N ALA A 116 -10.54 -40.65 -18.70
CA ALA A 116 -9.61 -41.01 -19.76
C ALA A 116 -9.04 -42.44 -19.56
N LEU A 117 -8.65 -42.78 -18.33
CA LEU A 117 -8.23 -44.14 -17.97
C LEU A 117 -9.33 -45.21 -18.17
N ARG A 118 -10.59 -44.81 -18.00
CA ARG A 118 -11.73 -45.73 -18.17
C ARG A 118 -12.15 -45.90 -19.62
N ASN A 119 -11.93 -44.88 -20.47
CA ASN A 119 -12.24 -44.91 -21.90
C ASN A 119 -11.09 -45.49 -22.75
N ILE A 120 -9.85 -45.51 -22.21
CA ILE A 120 -8.68 -46.10 -22.88
C ILE A 120 -8.59 -47.58 -22.50
N GLY A 121 -9.56 -48.31 -22.99
CA GLY A 121 -9.37 -49.76 -23.16
C GLY A 121 -8.19 -50.01 -24.08
N MET A 122 -7.05 -50.33 -23.48
CA MET A 122 -5.94 -51.12 -24.01
C MET A 122 -5.14 -50.70 -25.29
N GLU A 123 -5.38 -49.59 -25.97
CA GLU A 123 -4.69 -49.33 -27.23
C GLU A 123 -3.56 -48.25 -27.24
N ASN A 124 -3.43 -47.41 -26.20
CA ASN A 124 -2.39 -46.36 -26.21
C ASN A 124 -1.57 -46.22 -24.91
N LYS A 125 -0.86 -47.29 -24.56
CA LYS A 125 0.05 -47.26 -23.39
C LYS A 125 1.19 -46.24 -23.51
N GLY A 126 1.60 -45.84 -24.71
CA GLY A 126 2.70 -44.91 -24.96
C GLY A 126 2.31 -43.46 -24.69
N GLU A 127 1.11 -43.05 -25.07
CA GLU A 127 0.63 -41.67 -24.92
C GLU A 127 0.26 -41.35 -23.48
N LEU A 128 -0.29 -42.33 -22.77
CA LEU A 128 -0.58 -42.25 -21.33
C LEU A 128 0.69 -42.14 -20.48
N ALA A 129 1.71 -42.91 -20.82
CA ALA A 129 3.00 -42.83 -20.14
C ALA A 129 3.65 -41.44 -20.32
N GLY A 130 3.50 -40.84 -21.52
CA GLY A 130 3.94 -39.46 -21.79
C GLY A 130 3.19 -38.42 -20.97
N GLN A 131 1.84 -38.54 -20.93
CA GLN A 131 1.00 -37.57 -20.14
C GLN A 131 1.23 -37.70 -18.62
N VAL A 132 1.36 -38.94 -18.12
CA VAL A 132 1.67 -39.18 -16.69
C VAL A 132 3.07 -38.67 -16.36
N SER A 133 4.05 -38.86 -17.24
CA SER A 133 5.40 -38.31 -17.07
C SER A 133 5.40 -36.80 -17.08
N GLN A 134 4.63 -36.17 -17.96
CA GLN A 134 4.50 -34.72 -18.03
C GLN A 134 3.80 -34.14 -16.79
N LEU A 135 2.74 -34.79 -16.29
CA LEU A 135 2.08 -34.38 -15.04
C LEU A 135 2.98 -34.58 -13.81
N ALA A 136 3.76 -35.65 -13.78
CA ALA A 136 4.74 -35.91 -12.73
C ALA A 136 5.84 -34.84 -12.74
N GLN A 137 6.35 -34.46 -13.91
CA GLN A 137 7.33 -33.39 -14.07
C GLN A 137 6.75 -32.03 -13.66
N GLN A 138 5.51 -31.70 -14.04
CA GLN A 138 4.85 -30.48 -13.63
C GLN A 138 4.62 -30.41 -12.10
N SER A 139 4.20 -31.52 -11.49
CA SER A 139 4.02 -31.62 -10.03
C SER A 139 5.35 -31.48 -9.31
N GLU A 140 6.43 -32.08 -9.82
CA GLU A 140 7.77 -31.94 -9.23
C GLU A 140 8.32 -30.52 -9.38
N ALA A 141 8.14 -29.87 -10.54
CA ALA A 141 8.52 -28.50 -10.76
C ALA A 141 7.77 -27.55 -9.81
N HIS A 142 6.46 -27.74 -9.64
CA HIS A 142 5.67 -26.95 -8.71
C HIS A 142 6.12 -27.15 -7.25
N ARG A 143 6.43 -28.39 -6.86
CA ARG A 143 6.96 -28.70 -5.53
C ARG A 143 8.31 -28.04 -5.28
N LYS A 144 9.20 -28.05 -6.28
CA LYS A 144 10.51 -27.40 -6.20
C LYS A 144 10.36 -25.86 -6.11
N ALA A 145 9.46 -25.28 -6.89
CA ALA A 145 9.17 -23.84 -6.82
C ALA A 145 8.62 -23.42 -5.47
N SER A 146 7.67 -24.19 -4.92
CA SER A 146 7.11 -23.95 -3.58
C SER A 146 8.17 -24.10 -2.47
N ALA A 147 9.07 -25.05 -2.58
CA ALA A 147 10.17 -25.23 -1.63
C ALA A 147 11.17 -24.07 -1.69
N LEU A 148 11.47 -23.56 -2.89
CA LEU A 148 12.31 -22.38 -3.06
C LEU A 148 11.63 -21.14 -2.45
N GLN A 149 10.33 -20.96 -2.67
CA GLN A 149 9.58 -19.89 -2.03
C GLN A 149 9.68 -19.93 -0.51
N SER A 150 9.42 -21.09 0.10
CA SER A 150 9.52 -21.28 1.56
C SER A 150 10.93 -20.94 2.08
N LEU A 151 11.96 -21.33 1.34
CA LEU A 151 13.35 -20.97 1.66
C LEU A 151 13.57 -19.46 1.65
N LEU A 152 13.07 -18.76 0.64
CA LEU A 152 13.23 -17.31 0.50
C LEU A 152 12.45 -16.54 1.57
N GLU A 153 11.35 -17.09 2.05
CA GLU A 153 10.55 -16.56 3.17
C GLU A 153 11.17 -16.84 4.55
N GLY A 154 12.31 -17.54 4.59
CA GLY A 154 13.03 -17.90 5.82
C GLY A 154 12.36 -19.04 6.59
N GLN A 155 11.46 -19.80 5.97
CA GLN A 155 10.84 -20.99 6.54
C GLN A 155 11.75 -22.20 6.34
N ASP A 156 11.56 -23.25 7.16
CA ASP A 156 12.33 -24.48 7.02
C ASP A 156 12.04 -25.14 5.66
N PRO A 157 13.06 -25.26 4.79
CA PRO A 157 12.89 -25.84 3.46
C PRO A 157 12.71 -27.37 3.47
N GLY A 158 12.30 -27.98 4.56
CA GLY A 158 12.22 -29.44 4.81
C GLY A 158 11.80 -30.38 3.66
N LEU A 159 11.51 -29.81 2.50
CA LEU A 159 11.18 -30.49 1.25
C LEU A 159 12.22 -30.28 0.14
N LEU A 160 13.25 -29.44 0.37
CA LEU A 160 14.34 -29.37 -0.59
C LEU A 160 15.21 -30.62 -0.41
N PRO A 161 15.44 -31.39 -1.47
CA PRO A 161 16.42 -32.46 -1.44
C PRO A 161 17.79 -31.89 -1.05
N GLU A 162 18.68 -32.73 -0.55
CA GLU A 162 20.09 -32.36 -0.35
C GLU A 162 20.68 -31.92 -1.69
N LEU A 163 20.61 -30.62 -1.96
CA LEU A 163 21.20 -30.00 -3.13
C LEU A 163 22.70 -29.83 -2.87
N PRO A 164 23.58 -30.10 -3.84
CA PRO A 164 24.98 -29.87 -3.67
C PRO A 164 25.30 -28.39 -3.56
N ALA A 165 26.08 -28.01 -2.56
CA ALA A 165 26.68 -26.68 -2.51
C ALA A 165 27.82 -26.58 -3.56
N PRO A 166 28.17 -25.38 -4.03
CA PRO A 166 27.72 -24.06 -3.58
C PRO A 166 26.37 -23.65 -4.17
N TYR A 167 25.78 -22.58 -3.57
CA TYR A 167 24.53 -21.98 -4.01
C TYR A 167 24.77 -20.53 -4.48
N THR A 168 24.29 -20.19 -5.67
CA THR A 168 24.28 -18.81 -6.16
C THR A 168 22.84 -18.42 -6.52
N LEU A 169 22.32 -17.40 -5.87
CA LEU A 169 20.98 -16.86 -6.12
C LEU A 169 21.05 -15.75 -7.14
N VAL A 170 20.18 -15.80 -8.14
CA VAL A 170 20.03 -14.78 -9.15
C VAL A 170 18.56 -14.33 -9.20
N LEU A 171 18.35 -13.02 -9.11
CA LEU A 171 17.04 -12.42 -9.35
C LEU A 171 17.05 -11.79 -10.75
N MET A 172 16.12 -12.20 -11.61
CA MET A 172 15.98 -11.66 -12.96
C MET A 172 14.65 -10.94 -13.11
N GLU A 173 14.70 -9.74 -13.63
CA GLU A 173 13.49 -9.01 -14.00
C GLU A 173 13.25 -9.16 -15.50
N THR A 174 12.27 -10.00 -15.84
CA THR A 174 11.99 -10.40 -17.22
C THR A 174 10.71 -9.75 -17.71
N GLY A 175 10.82 -8.95 -18.75
CA GLY A 175 9.65 -8.31 -19.35
C GLY A 175 8.71 -9.24 -20.13
N HIS A 176 9.13 -10.43 -20.65
CA HIS A 176 8.32 -11.44 -21.36
C HIS A 176 9.15 -12.58 -21.99
N ALA A 177 10.47 -12.68 -21.77
CA ALA A 177 11.36 -13.53 -22.59
C ALA A 177 11.70 -14.93 -22.01
N LEU A 178 10.98 -15.37 -20.98
CA LEU A 178 11.30 -16.58 -20.20
C LEU A 178 11.33 -17.95 -20.94
N PRO A 179 10.50 -18.22 -21.97
CA PRO A 179 10.52 -19.53 -22.61
C PRO A 179 11.84 -19.86 -23.31
N ALA A 180 12.53 -18.85 -23.85
CA ALA A 180 13.79 -19.05 -24.59
C ALA A 180 14.97 -19.34 -23.64
N LEU A 181 14.98 -18.81 -22.42
CA LEU A 181 16.07 -19.02 -21.46
C LEU A 181 16.12 -20.45 -20.92
N LYS A 182 14.96 -21.08 -20.73
CA LYS A 182 14.89 -22.51 -20.23
C LYS A 182 15.46 -23.53 -21.19
N GLN A 183 15.55 -23.21 -22.47
CA GLN A 183 16.06 -24.14 -23.50
C GLN A 183 17.58 -24.09 -23.69
N THR A 184 18.22 -22.99 -23.23
CA THR A 184 19.64 -22.72 -23.55
C THR A 184 20.60 -23.42 -22.58
N TYR A 185 20.16 -23.73 -21.36
CA TYR A 185 21.05 -24.28 -20.30
C TYR A 185 20.50 -25.59 -19.72
N THR A 186 20.56 -26.68 -20.54
CA THR A 186 20.15 -28.02 -20.11
C THR A 186 21.12 -28.68 -19.14
N ASP A 187 22.38 -28.21 -19.09
CA ASP A 187 23.45 -28.81 -18.32
C ASP A 187 23.68 -28.18 -16.95
N VAL A 188 22.95 -27.11 -16.59
CA VAL A 188 23.13 -26.38 -15.33
C VAL A 188 22.02 -26.74 -14.35
N SER A 189 22.42 -27.05 -13.12
CA SER A 189 21.50 -27.41 -12.04
C SER A 189 20.82 -26.17 -11.44
N VAL A 190 19.51 -25.96 -11.72
CA VAL A 190 18.77 -24.79 -11.30
C VAL A 190 17.40 -25.11 -10.71
N LEU A 191 16.99 -24.29 -9.71
CA LEU A 191 15.60 -24.18 -9.29
C LEU A 191 15.09 -22.79 -9.64
N THR A 192 13.87 -22.70 -10.15
CA THR A 192 13.27 -21.42 -10.56
C THR A 192 11.95 -21.20 -9.85
N TYR A 193 11.70 -19.93 -9.49
CA TYR A 193 10.46 -19.47 -8.90
C TYR A 193 10.11 -18.08 -9.45
N HIS A 194 8.85 -17.90 -9.83
CA HIS A 194 8.39 -16.60 -10.35
C HIS A 194 7.59 -15.85 -9.31
N GLN A 195 7.97 -14.61 -9.03
CA GLN A 195 7.28 -13.70 -8.09
C GLN A 195 7.38 -12.25 -8.55
N ASP A 196 6.27 -11.52 -8.51
CA ASP A 196 6.21 -10.06 -8.72
C ASP A 196 6.90 -9.58 -10.01
N GLY A 197 6.73 -10.32 -11.11
CA GLY A 197 7.35 -10.01 -12.40
C GLY A 197 8.86 -10.29 -12.47
N CYS A 198 9.37 -11.01 -11.47
CA CYS A 198 10.75 -11.49 -11.43
C CYS A 198 10.81 -13.00 -11.46
N GLU A 199 11.86 -13.52 -12.07
CA GLU A 199 12.26 -14.92 -11.94
C GLU A 199 13.40 -15.00 -10.93
N VAL A 200 13.21 -15.80 -9.90
CA VAL A 200 14.26 -16.16 -8.93
C VAL A 200 14.86 -17.47 -9.36
N VAL A 201 16.16 -17.49 -9.60
CA VAL A 201 16.90 -18.67 -10.04
C VAL A 201 17.96 -19.02 -9.00
N LEU A 202 17.87 -20.20 -8.42
CA LEU A 202 18.88 -20.75 -7.54
C LEU A 202 19.75 -21.73 -8.33
N PHE A 203 20.99 -21.37 -8.55
CA PHE A 203 22.01 -22.26 -9.08
C PHE A 203 22.63 -23.06 -7.93
N PHE A 204 22.88 -24.33 -8.15
CA PHE A 204 23.50 -25.18 -7.13
C PHE A 204 24.51 -26.16 -7.75
N GLY A 205 25.63 -26.36 -7.06
CA GLY A 205 26.77 -27.16 -7.55
C GLY A 205 27.58 -26.52 -8.66
N GLU A 206 27.30 -25.23 -9.00
CA GLU A 206 27.99 -24.50 -10.07
C GLU A 206 28.93 -23.46 -9.48
N GLU A 207 30.08 -23.27 -10.15
CA GLU A 207 31.00 -22.19 -9.78
C GLU A 207 30.38 -20.80 -10.11
N ARG A 208 30.60 -19.85 -9.23
CA ARG A 208 30.04 -18.49 -9.36
C ARG A 208 30.42 -17.81 -10.68
N GLU A 209 31.63 -18.00 -11.17
CA GLU A 209 32.10 -17.40 -12.43
C GLU A 209 31.25 -17.88 -13.63
N THR A 210 30.85 -19.15 -13.63
CA THR A 210 29.95 -19.72 -14.64
C THR A 210 28.59 -19.04 -14.56
N VAL A 211 28.04 -18.86 -13.36
CA VAL A 211 26.73 -18.18 -13.16
C VAL A 211 26.79 -16.73 -13.60
N LEU A 212 27.88 -16.02 -13.28
CA LEU A 212 28.08 -14.64 -13.71
C LEU A 212 28.19 -14.51 -15.24
N ALA A 213 28.86 -15.44 -15.91
CA ALA A 213 28.95 -15.47 -17.36
C ALA A 213 27.55 -15.62 -18.00
N ILE A 214 26.72 -16.52 -17.45
CA ILE A 214 25.34 -16.72 -17.86
C ILE A 214 24.52 -15.43 -17.64
N CYS A 215 24.63 -14.80 -16.48
CA CYS A 215 23.92 -13.56 -16.20
C CYS A 215 24.28 -12.41 -17.15
N ARG A 216 25.57 -12.28 -17.51
CA ARG A 216 26.03 -11.28 -18.48
C ARG A 216 25.46 -11.56 -19.86
N GLU A 217 25.50 -12.80 -20.30
CA GLU A 217 24.93 -13.19 -21.58
C GLU A 217 23.42 -12.90 -21.66
N TRP A 218 22.67 -13.20 -20.60
CA TRP A 218 21.23 -12.85 -20.52
C TRP A 218 20.99 -11.35 -20.56
N ALA A 219 21.80 -10.58 -19.81
CA ALA A 219 21.71 -9.13 -19.78
C ALA A 219 21.95 -8.52 -21.18
N ASP A 220 22.96 -9.03 -21.91
CA ASP A 220 23.33 -8.51 -23.22
C ASP A 220 22.33 -8.88 -24.32
N GLN A 221 21.82 -10.11 -24.30
CA GLN A 221 20.94 -10.62 -25.38
C GLN A 221 19.49 -10.12 -25.31
N SER A 222 18.97 -9.85 -24.08
CA SER A 222 17.53 -9.72 -23.88
C SER A 222 17.11 -8.44 -23.17
N SER A 223 18.01 -7.51 -22.88
CA SER A 223 17.74 -6.32 -22.05
C SER A 223 17.11 -6.67 -20.69
N ILE A 224 17.48 -7.84 -20.15
CA ILE A 224 17.03 -8.34 -18.86
C ILE A 224 17.92 -7.77 -17.77
N TYR A 225 17.32 -7.39 -16.64
CA TYR A 225 18.09 -7.01 -15.47
C TYR A 225 18.39 -8.27 -14.64
N CYS A 226 19.68 -8.54 -14.42
CA CYS A 226 20.17 -9.64 -13.61
C CYS A 226 20.83 -9.11 -12.34
N PHE A 227 20.42 -9.61 -11.18
CA PHE A 227 21.00 -9.33 -9.87
C PHE A 227 21.58 -10.63 -9.33
N CYS A 228 22.89 -10.75 -9.30
CA CYS A 228 23.60 -11.97 -8.95
C CYS A 228 24.14 -11.85 -7.52
N GLY A 229 23.78 -12.81 -6.66
CA GLY A 229 24.28 -12.94 -5.30
C GLY A 229 25.69 -13.52 -5.26
N SER A 230 26.33 -13.37 -4.09
CA SER A 230 27.56 -14.07 -3.79
C SER A 230 27.29 -15.55 -3.51
N GLU A 231 28.32 -16.36 -3.67
CA GLU A 231 28.27 -17.78 -3.39
C GLU A 231 27.94 -18.07 -1.92
N ARG A 232 27.05 -19.04 -1.68
CA ARG A 232 26.58 -19.44 -0.36
C ARG A 232 26.72 -20.94 -0.16
N THR A 233 26.89 -21.35 1.08
CA THR A 233 27.03 -22.77 1.43
C THR A 233 25.87 -23.31 2.22
N THR A 234 24.98 -22.44 2.73
CA THR A 234 23.83 -22.80 3.57
C THR A 234 22.55 -22.10 3.12
N PHE A 235 21.40 -22.72 3.30
CA PHE A 235 20.10 -22.17 2.95
C PHE A 235 19.72 -20.86 3.68
N PRO A 236 20.00 -20.69 5.00
CA PRO A 236 19.76 -19.41 5.64
C PRO A 236 20.53 -18.24 5.01
N GLN A 237 21.74 -18.49 4.51
CA GLN A 237 22.51 -17.48 3.78
C GLN A 237 21.88 -17.15 2.42
N VAL A 238 21.23 -18.10 1.75
CA VAL A 238 20.49 -17.87 0.49
C VAL A 238 19.28 -16.97 0.75
N ALA A 239 18.53 -17.20 1.82
CA ALA A 239 17.40 -16.34 2.21
C ALA A 239 17.85 -14.90 2.53
N ALA A 240 18.96 -14.74 3.25
CA ALA A 240 19.55 -13.42 3.52
C ALA A 240 20.01 -12.73 2.22
N CYS A 241 20.62 -13.46 1.30
CA CYS A 241 21.03 -12.96 -0.02
C CYS A 241 19.82 -12.46 -0.81
N TYR A 242 18.70 -13.16 -0.80
CA TYR A 242 17.47 -12.74 -1.48
C TYR A 242 17.02 -11.33 -1.07
N GLN A 243 17.08 -11.01 0.22
CA GLN A 243 16.74 -9.66 0.71
C GLN A 243 17.69 -8.60 0.13
N VAL A 244 18.98 -8.91 0.03
CA VAL A 244 19.97 -8.01 -0.58
C VAL A 244 19.65 -7.81 -2.07
N LEU A 245 19.36 -8.87 -2.82
CA LEU A 245 19.03 -8.78 -4.24
C LEU A 245 17.73 -7.98 -4.49
N CYS A 246 16.74 -8.11 -3.62
CA CYS A 246 15.53 -7.29 -3.66
C CYS A 246 15.83 -5.80 -3.45
N GLU A 247 16.75 -5.46 -2.56
CA GLU A 247 17.18 -4.07 -2.38
C GLU A 247 18.02 -3.57 -3.57
N MET A 248 18.89 -4.41 -4.15
CA MET A 248 19.62 -4.08 -5.38
C MET A 248 18.69 -3.81 -6.55
N ARG A 249 17.63 -4.61 -6.71
CA ARG A 249 16.59 -4.39 -7.72
C ARG A 249 15.97 -2.99 -7.61
N ARG A 250 15.74 -2.50 -6.40
CA ARG A 250 15.23 -1.15 -6.16
C ARG A 250 16.25 -0.07 -6.51
N GLN A 251 17.56 -0.37 -6.40
CA GLN A 251 18.63 0.57 -6.74
C GLN A 251 18.79 0.79 -8.25
N LYS A 252 18.34 -0.13 -9.09
CA LYS A 252 18.34 0.06 -10.55
C LYS A 252 17.58 1.31 -10.98
N PHE A 253 16.64 1.79 -10.17
CA PHE A 253 15.90 3.04 -10.40
C PHE A 253 16.85 4.23 -10.70
N TRP A 254 18.06 4.23 -10.10
CA TRP A 254 19.07 5.27 -10.29
C TRP A 254 20.11 4.97 -11.38
N ALA A 255 20.15 3.75 -11.89
CA ALA A 255 21.13 3.31 -12.88
C ALA A 255 20.50 2.28 -13.82
N ALA A 256 19.50 2.74 -14.58
CA ALA A 256 18.71 1.91 -15.47
C ALA A 256 19.47 1.38 -16.69
N ASP A 257 20.64 1.93 -16.98
CA ASP A 257 21.57 1.51 -18.03
C ASP A 257 22.39 0.28 -17.66
N ARG A 258 22.47 -0.05 -16.37
CA ARG A 258 23.20 -1.23 -15.89
C ARG A 258 22.28 -2.44 -15.80
N HIS A 259 22.50 -3.45 -16.66
CA HIS A 259 21.67 -4.65 -16.73
C HIS A 259 22.15 -5.82 -15.86
N CYS A 260 23.45 -5.88 -15.51
CA CYS A 260 24.02 -6.91 -14.64
C CYS A 260 24.61 -6.31 -13.37
N TRP A 261 24.10 -6.77 -12.23
CA TRP A 261 24.51 -6.31 -10.89
C TRP A 261 25.05 -7.49 -10.09
N GLN A 262 26.10 -7.23 -9.29
CA GLN A 262 26.68 -8.20 -8.39
C GLN A 262 26.50 -7.76 -6.96
N GLU A 263 26.34 -8.69 -6.02
CA GLU A 263 26.13 -8.39 -4.59
C GLU A 263 27.26 -7.53 -4.01
N GLU A 264 28.48 -7.69 -4.49
CA GLU A 264 29.65 -6.89 -4.07
C GLU A 264 29.51 -5.41 -4.43
N ASP A 265 28.73 -5.09 -5.45
CA ASP A 265 28.43 -3.71 -5.82
C ASP A 265 27.38 -3.06 -4.90
N PHE A 266 26.76 -3.88 -4.04
CA PHE A 266 25.72 -3.40 -3.15
C PHE A 266 26.30 -2.59 -1.99
N THR A 267 25.89 -1.33 -1.92
CA THR A 267 26.17 -0.48 -0.76
C THR A 267 24.89 -0.38 0.08
N PRO A 268 24.92 -0.82 1.35
CA PRO A 268 23.78 -0.65 2.25
C PRO A 268 23.36 0.82 2.34
N ARG A 269 22.07 1.07 2.15
CA ARG A 269 21.54 2.43 2.14
C ARG A 269 21.23 2.94 3.53
N ARG A 270 21.27 4.27 3.70
CA ARG A 270 21.01 4.94 4.98
C ARG A 270 19.57 4.75 5.42
N HIS A 271 19.38 4.57 6.72
CA HIS A 271 18.06 4.38 7.34
C HIS A 271 17.30 5.68 7.61
N HIS A 272 17.88 6.83 7.34
CA HIS A 272 17.28 8.13 7.59
C HIS A 272 17.18 8.90 6.29
N SER A 273 16.02 9.48 6.05
CA SER A 273 15.82 10.35 4.90
C SER A 273 16.72 11.59 5.04
N SER A 274 17.48 11.85 4.00
CA SER A 274 18.29 13.07 3.88
C SER A 274 17.45 14.30 3.49
N PHE A 275 16.17 14.10 3.19
CA PHE A 275 15.24 15.17 2.84
C PHE A 275 14.75 15.90 4.10
N THR A 276 15.10 17.18 4.24
CA THR A 276 14.79 18.00 5.40
C THR A 276 13.51 18.82 5.21
N GLU A 277 12.90 19.26 6.33
CA GLU A 277 11.80 20.22 6.30
C GLU A 277 12.20 21.54 5.63
N GLN A 278 13.45 21.95 5.75
CA GLN A 278 14.00 23.14 5.09
C GLN A 278 13.95 22.98 3.58
N MET A 279 14.45 21.87 3.03
CA MET A 279 14.38 21.58 1.58
C MET A 279 12.94 21.59 1.06
N SER A 280 12.03 21.03 1.84
CA SER A 280 10.61 21.03 1.53
C SER A 280 10.01 22.44 1.46
N ALA A 281 10.41 23.30 2.43
CA ALA A 281 9.94 24.68 2.50
C ALA A 281 10.54 25.55 1.38
N GLU A 282 11.83 25.35 1.06
CA GLU A 282 12.50 26.03 -0.04
C GLU A 282 11.88 25.69 -1.39
N LEU A 283 11.61 24.39 -1.65
CA LEU A 283 10.94 23.96 -2.86
C LEU A 283 9.51 24.53 -2.95
N ALA A 284 8.75 24.48 -1.86
CA ALA A 284 7.42 25.07 -1.81
C ALA A 284 7.42 26.59 -2.05
N SER A 285 8.45 27.30 -1.58
CA SER A 285 8.64 28.72 -1.84
C SER A 285 8.98 29.00 -3.30
N ALA A 286 9.90 28.23 -3.88
CA ALA A 286 10.28 28.36 -5.27
C ALA A 286 9.12 28.08 -6.24
N LEU A 287 8.29 27.07 -5.94
CA LEU A 287 7.07 26.76 -6.70
C LEU A 287 6.09 27.94 -6.70
N ARG A 288 5.90 28.62 -5.55
CA ARG A 288 5.07 29.83 -5.47
C ARG A 288 5.69 31.02 -6.18
N GLY A 289 7.02 31.18 -6.08
CA GLY A 289 7.77 32.26 -6.73
C GLY A 289 7.86 32.14 -8.25
N SER A 290 7.49 31.00 -8.83
CA SER A 290 7.49 30.72 -10.27
C SER A 290 8.86 30.87 -10.92
N ASP A 291 9.93 30.59 -10.17
CA ASP A 291 11.31 30.56 -10.67
C ASP A 291 11.69 29.12 -11.06
N LEU A 292 11.59 28.84 -12.37
CA LEU A 292 11.86 27.51 -12.90
C LEU A 292 13.30 27.05 -12.68
N GLU A 293 14.27 27.95 -12.78
CA GLU A 293 15.68 27.59 -12.61
C GLU A 293 15.97 27.23 -11.13
N GLN A 294 15.39 27.97 -10.20
CA GLN A 294 15.52 27.67 -8.78
C GLN A 294 14.82 26.34 -8.45
N ILE A 295 13.63 26.07 -9.00
CA ILE A 295 12.92 24.80 -8.79
C ILE A 295 13.78 23.61 -9.29
N GLN A 296 14.35 23.73 -10.50
CA GLN A 296 15.19 22.69 -11.09
C GLN A 296 16.47 22.46 -10.28
N ARG A 297 17.13 23.51 -9.80
CA ARG A 297 18.30 23.40 -8.93
C ARG A 297 17.99 22.69 -7.60
N LEU A 298 16.88 23.08 -6.97
CA LEU A 298 16.42 22.44 -5.72
C LEU A 298 16.06 20.98 -5.95
N TRP A 299 15.39 20.68 -7.07
CA TRP A 299 15.06 19.29 -7.43
C TRP A 299 16.34 18.45 -7.60
N GLN A 300 17.35 18.96 -8.30
CA GLN A 300 18.62 18.25 -8.44
C GLN A 300 19.31 18.04 -7.09
N GLN A 301 19.34 19.05 -6.23
CA GLN A 301 19.90 18.92 -4.88
C GLN A 301 19.15 17.87 -4.04
N ILE A 302 17.83 17.81 -4.15
CA ILE A 302 17.04 16.79 -3.48
C ILE A 302 17.38 15.41 -4.02
N GLN A 303 17.44 15.22 -5.34
CA GLN A 303 17.85 13.95 -5.94
C GLN A 303 19.21 13.49 -5.41
N ASP A 304 20.20 14.37 -5.43
CA ASP A 304 21.58 14.06 -4.97
C ASP A 304 21.59 13.69 -3.48
N SER A 305 20.78 14.37 -2.66
CA SER A 305 20.72 14.11 -1.22
C SER A 305 20.09 12.76 -0.88
N ILE A 306 18.98 12.39 -1.59
CA ILE A 306 18.21 11.17 -1.28
C ILE A 306 18.74 9.93 -2.01
N ARG A 307 19.68 10.08 -2.92
CA ARG A 307 20.18 8.98 -3.75
C ARG A 307 20.70 7.80 -2.94
N GLU A 308 21.26 8.05 -1.77
CA GLU A 308 21.76 7.04 -0.85
C GLU A 308 20.73 6.58 0.20
N ASP A 309 19.56 7.15 0.21
CA ASP A 309 18.47 6.77 1.14
C ASP A 309 17.84 5.45 0.69
N ARG A 310 17.13 4.78 1.58
CA ARG A 310 16.33 3.59 1.22
C ARG A 310 15.26 3.95 0.20
N PHE A 311 14.94 3.05 -0.71
CA PHE A 311 13.94 3.29 -1.75
C PHE A 311 12.56 3.72 -1.19
N GLN A 312 12.15 3.16 -0.05
CA GLN A 312 10.90 3.56 0.61
C GLN A 312 10.93 5.01 1.09
N ASP A 313 12.07 5.47 1.63
CA ASP A 313 12.25 6.86 2.07
C ASP A 313 12.28 7.80 0.86
N GLN A 314 12.94 7.39 -0.23
CA GLN A 314 12.92 8.13 -1.51
C GLN A 314 11.50 8.26 -2.05
N LEU A 315 10.73 7.17 -2.06
CA LEU A 315 9.34 7.17 -2.52
C LEU A 315 8.48 8.13 -1.70
N PHE A 316 8.66 8.14 -0.37
CA PHE A 316 8.00 9.10 0.51
C PHE A 316 8.34 10.55 0.16
N VAL A 317 9.62 10.85 -0.15
CA VAL A 317 10.05 12.17 -0.59
C VAL A 317 9.38 12.55 -1.91
N PHE A 318 9.35 11.64 -2.88
CA PHE A 318 8.69 11.89 -4.16
C PHE A 318 7.19 12.17 -4.00
N GLN A 319 6.48 11.38 -3.17
CA GLN A 319 5.08 11.60 -2.84
C GLN A 319 4.85 12.96 -2.17
N ARG A 320 5.76 13.37 -1.28
CA ARG A 320 5.70 14.68 -0.63
C ARG A 320 5.88 15.82 -1.64
N ILE A 321 6.82 15.70 -2.58
CA ILE A 321 7.02 16.69 -3.64
C ILE A 321 5.78 16.78 -4.54
N VAL A 322 5.19 15.65 -4.94
CA VAL A 322 3.94 15.63 -5.69
C VAL A 322 2.84 16.36 -4.92
N SER A 323 2.72 16.11 -3.62
CA SER A 323 1.74 16.83 -2.77
C SER A 323 1.98 18.34 -2.71
N LEU A 324 3.23 18.80 -2.78
CA LEU A 324 3.55 20.23 -2.91
C LEU A 324 3.14 20.79 -4.26
N MET A 325 3.38 20.05 -5.35
CA MET A 325 2.98 20.43 -6.70
C MET A 325 1.46 20.51 -6.87
N GLU A 326 0.71 19.55 -6.31
CA GLU A 326 -0.75 19.52 -6.34
C GLU A 326 -1.39 20.72 -5.64
N LYS A 327 -0.79 21.18 -4.54
CA LYS A 327 -1.24 22.40 -3.87
C LYS A 327 -1.16 23.64 -4.76
N GLN A 328 -0.23 23.67 -5.72
CA GLN A 328 -0.08 24.75 -6.68
C GLN A 328 -0.92 24.53 -7.94
N LEU A 329 -1.10 23.31 -8.37
CA LEU A 329 -1.86 22.94 -9.56
C LEU A 329 -2.66 21.65 -9.32
N PRO A 330 -3.93 21.73 -8.86
CA PRO A 330 -4.77 20.56 -8.55
C PRO A 330 -5.02 19.63 -9.76
N ALA A 331 -4.82 20.10 -10.97
CA ALA A 331 -4.93 19.30 -12.19
C ALA A 331 -3.85 18.19 -12.30
N LEU A 332 -2.82 18.20 -11.43
CA LEU A 332 -1.77 17.16 -11.37
C LEU A 332 -2.16 15.92 -10.55
N LYS A 333 -3.38 15.86 -10.02
CA LYS A 333 -3.90 14.70 -9.25
C LYS A 333 -3.58 13.31 -9.83
N PRO A 334 -3.53 13.07 -11.16
CA PRO A 334 -3.19 11.75 -11.70
C PRO A 334 -1.78 11.25 -11.34
N LEU A 335 -0.85 12.16 -10.97
CA LEU A 335 0.51 11.80 -10.53
C LEU A 335 0.56 11.12 -9.14
N VAL A 336 -0.55 11.09 -8.41
CA VAL A 336 -0.63 10.53 -7.04
C VAL A 336 -1.22 9.13 -6.99
N SER A 337 -1.72 8.61 -8.13
CA SER A 337 -2.31 7.27 -8.15
C SER A 337 -1.28 6.18 -7.82
N ASP A 338 -1.69 5.18 -7.02
CA ASP A 338 -0.84 4.03 -6.70
C ASP A 338 -0.28 3.34 -7.95
N ASN A 339 -1.06 3.34 -9.05
CA ASN A 339 -0.62 2.83 -10.34
C ASN A 339 0.56 3.60 -10.93
N PHE A 340 0.66 4.91 -10.72
CA PHE A 340 1.79 5.71 -11.21
C PHE A 340 3.10 5.21 -10.61
N TRP A 341 3.15 5.05 -9.28
CA TRP A 341 4.36 4.61 -8.57
C TRP A 341 4.74 3.17 -8.92
N ALA A 342 3.77 2.31 -9.18
CA ALA A 342 4.01 0.94 -9.64
C ALA A 342 4.56 0.85 -11.07
N THR A 343 4.26 1.84 -11.91
CA THR A 343 4.71 1.88 -13.31
C THR A 343 6.02 2.65 -13.51
N LEU A 344 6.51 3.33 -12.49
CA LEU A 344 7.73 4.15 -12.56
C LEU A 344 8.98 3.26 -12.68
N LYS A 345 9.67 3.35 -13.82
CA LYS A 345 10.78 2.44 -14.15
C LYS A 345 12.14 2.95 -13.66
N ASP A 346 12.38 4.26 -13.78
CA ASP A 346 13.68 4.87 -13.55
C ASP A 346 13.57 6.35 -13.16
N ILE A 347 14.68 6.90 -12.66
CA ILE A 347 14.78 8.30 -12.26
C ILE A 347 14.64 9.25 -13.45
N GLN A 348 15.07 8.87 -14.65
CA GLN A 348 15.01 9.74 -15.83
C GLN A 348 13.56 9.97 -16.25
N THR A 349 12.74 8.92 -16.20
CA THR A 349 11.29 9.02 -16.42
C THR A 349 10.64 9.93 -15.39
N LEU A 350 10.98 9.77 -14.09
CA LEU A 350 10.48 10.65 -13.03
C LEU A 350 10.91 12.10 -13.24
N ASP A 351 12.18 12.32 -13.58
CA ASP A 351 12.74 13.65 -13.83
C ASP A 351 12.03 14.36 -14.99
N ALA A 352 11.78 13.65 -16.08
CA ALA A 352 11.02 14.18 -17.21
C ALA A 352 9.60 14.60 -16.81
N ILE A 353 8.90 13.77 -16.02
CA ILE A 353 7.54 14.03 -15.55
C ILE A 353 7.52 15.23 -14.59
N PHE A 354 8.46 15.28 -13.63
CA PHE A 354 8.54 16.39 -12.68
C PHE A 354 8.92 17.69 -13.36
N SER A 355 9.87 17.65 -14.31
CA SER A 355 10.25 18.83 -15.11
C SER A 355 9.08 19.40 -15.93
N ASP A 356 8.24 18.54 -16.48
CA ASP A 356 7.01 18.97 -17.18
C ASP A 356 5.99 19.57 -16.19
N ALA A 357 5.78 18.92 -15.04
CA ALA A 357 4.90 19.42 -13.99
C ALA A 357 5.36 20.79 -13.47
N PHE A 358 6.66 20.99 -13.24
CA PHE A 358 7.22 22.28 -12.81
C PHE A 358 6.97 23.38 -13.84
N ARG A 359 7.18 23.10 -15.13
CA ARG A 359 6.87 24.07 -16.20
C ARG A 359 5.40 24.45 -16.21
N LYS A 360 4.50 23.49 -16.09
CA LYS A 360 3.05 23.75 -16.03
C LYS A 360 2.65 24.60 -14.83
N ILE A 361 3.21 24.34 -13.64
CA ILE A 361 2.97 25.16 -12.44
C ILE A 361 3.44 26.60 -12.68
N VAL A 362 4.67 26.78 -13.17
CA VAL A 362 5.23 28.11 -13.44
C VAL A 362 4.40 28.87 -14.46
N GLN A 363 3.98 28.21 -15.54
CA GLN A 363 3.11 28.81 -16.56
C GLN A 363 1.75 29.21 -15.98
N ASN A 364 1.10 28.33 -15.24
CA ASN A 364 -0.18 28.60 -14.58
C ASN A 364 -0.09 29.78 -13.61
N ASN A 365 0.95 29.83 -12.78
CA ASN A 365 1.14 30.91 -11.83
C ASN A 365 1.39 32.26 -12.52
N ARG A 366 2.15 32.29 -13.62
CA ARG A 366 2.37 33.50 -14.42
C ARG A 366 1.06 33.99 -15.03
N GLU A 367 0.23 33.09 -15.50
CA GLU A 367 -1.06 33.41 -16.10
C GLU A 367 -2.03 33.97 -15.05
N LEU A 368 -2.12 33.33 -13.88
CA LEU A 368 -2.91 33.85 -12.75
C LEU A 368 -2.43 35.23 -12.28
N HIS A 369 -1.12 35.44 -12.23
CA HIS A 369 -0.56 36.73 -11.83
C HIS A 369 -0.91 37.83 -12.87
N ARG A 370 -0.82 37.51 -14.15
CA ARG A 370 -1.23 38.41 -15.24
C ARG A 370 -2.70 38.78 -15.15
N GLN A 371 -3.58 37.77 -15.00
CA GLN A 371 -5.02 37.99 -14.83
C GLN A 371 -5.33 38.90 -13.62
N HIS A 372 -4.62 38.69 -12.52
CA HIS A 372 -4.78 39.53 -11.32
C HIS A 372 -4.36 40.98 -11.58
N ILE A 373 -3.24 41.22 -12.28
CA ILE A 373 -2.79 42.56 -12.66
C ILE A 373 -3.82 43.22 -13.56
N ASP A 374 -4.35 42.51 -14.58
CA ASP A 374 -5.35 43.02 -15.48
C ASP A 374 -6.67 43.39 -14.75
N GLN A 375 -7.07 42.58 -13.78
CA GLN A 375 -8.21 42.88 -12.92
C GLN A 375 -7.99 44.14 -12.07
N LEU A 376 -6.83 44.26 -11.42
CA LEU A 376 -6.48 45.44 -10.64
C LEU A 376 -6.42 46.70 -11.51
N ALA A 377 -5.80 46.62 -12.66
CA ALA A 377 -5.76 47.73 -13.61
C ALA A 377 -7.20 48.20 -14.02
N SER A 378 -8.07 47.24 -14.31
CA SER A 378 -9.46 47.49 -14.65
C SER A 378 -10.24 48.14 -13.51
N GLN A 379 -9.97 47.72 -12.25
CA GLN A 379 -10.57 48.32 -11.06
C GLN A 379 -10.10 49.80 -10.87
N VAL A 380 -8.80 50.06 -11.04
CA VAL A 380 -8.23 51.39 -10.93
C VAL A 380 -8.82 52.30 -11.98
N VAL A 381 -8.92 51.87 -13.24
CA VAL A 381 -9.54 52.65 -14.33
C VAL A 381 -10.99 53.01 -13.98
N ARG A 382 -11.80 52.05 -13.52
CA ARG A 382 -13.19 52.32 -13.12
C ARG A 382 -13.27 53.35 -11.98
N GLN A 383 -12.38 53.23 -10.99
CA GLN A 383 -12.37 54.13 -9.84
C GLN A 383 -12.00 55.57 -10.26
N ILE A 384 -11.06 55.70 -11.22
CA ILE A 384 -10.73 57.01 -11.83
C ILE A 384 -11.93 57.57 -12.59
N GLU A 385 -12.58 56.78 -13.44
CA GLU A 385 -13.77 57.20 -14.20
C GLU A 385 -14.91 57.65 -13.30
N GLN A 386 -15.18 56.92 -12.22
CA GLN A 386 -16.19 57.29 -11.22
C GLN A 386 -15.83 58.61 -10.51
N SER A 387 -14.56 58.74 -10.08
CA SER A 387 -14.11 59.97 -9.41
C SER A 387 -14.17 61.21 -10.31
N TYR A 388 -13.97 61.04 -11.65
CA TYR A 388 -14.15 62.16 -12.60
C TYR A 388 -15.62 62.47 -12.87
N ALA A 389 -16.49 61.44 -12.89
CA ALA A 389 -17.93 61.64 -13.07
C ALA A 389 -18.61 62.29 -11.88
N ASP A 390 -18.09 62.10 -10.64
CA ASP A 390 -18.60 62.72 -9.44
C ASP A 390 -18.06 64.16 -9.20
N SER A 391 -17.15 64.63 -10.06
CA SER A 391 -16.52 65.98 -9.97
C SER A 391 -17.13 67.02 -10.86
N ASP A 392 -18.06 66.65 -11.77
CA ASP A 392 -18.89 67.52 -12.59
C ASP A 392 -20.29 67.68 -11.96
#